data_720a957549e8828f3550b1bf5142d27a
#
_entry.id   720a957549e8828f3550b1bf5142d27a
#
_cell.length_a   1.000
_cell.length_b   1.000
_cell.length_c   1.000
_cell.angle_alpha   90.00
_cell.angle_beta   90.00
_cell.angle_gamma   90.00
#
_symmetry.space_group_name_H-M   'P 1'
#
loop_
_entity.id
_entity.type
_entity.pdbx_description
1 polymer ?
#
loop_
_entity_poly.entity_id
_entity_poly.type
_entity_poly.pdbx_seq_one_letter_code
_entity_poly.pdbx_strand_id
1 'polypeptide(L)'
;MNCKIIDIHTHIYPVALARRAMEVTGQEHDDFKNLPIRENLLTRMQDAGVTLSVNLPVVSKPQNQAEVNRFAKESARKNIIPFGGLHPDCENVAEELEKLKDMGMAGIKFHPPFQKVHLEDPKYEEMWRRINALGFPVLIHCGTAKIARPYDLYPSGVRKILKYAPDIPIIMAHMGSFCMMKNPDEDLENLPENVFIDTAMSAELEESGEFEEIIRRFG
;
A
#
# COMPACT_ATOMS: atom_id res chain seq x y z
N MET A 1 -23.82 -7.97 -16.70
CA MET A 1 -23.54 -7.39 -15.38
C MET A 1 -22.47 -6.33 -15.58
N ASN A 2 -22.73 -5.05 -15.21
CA ASN A 2 -21.65 -4.06 -15.20
C ASN A 2 -20.76 -4.36 -13.98
N CYS A 3 -19.65 -5.06 -14.21
CA CYS A 3 -18.65 -5.30 -13.18
C CYS A 3 -17.95 -3.97 -12.89
N LYS A 4 -17.94 -3.56 -11.62
CA LYS A 4 -17.17 -2.39 -11.18
C LYS A 4 -15.73 -2.83 -10.96
N ILE A 5 -14.79 -2.19 -11.64
CA ILE A 5 -13.36 -2.42 -11.43
C ILE A 5 -12.87 -1.40 -10.41
N ILE A 6 -12.22 -1.89 -9.36
CA ILE A 6 -11.60 -1.06 -8.30
C ILE A 6 -10.11 -1.36 -8.30
N ASP A 7 -9.30 -0.34 -8.54
CA ASP A 7 -7.84 -0.43 -8.43
C ASP A 7 -7.43 0.06 -7.04
N ILE A 8 -6.99 -0.85 -6.18
CA ILE A 8 -6.65 -0.55 -4.79
C ILE A 8 -5.19 -0.13 -4.60
N HIS A 9 -4.36 -0.10 -5.67
CA HIS A 9 -2.95 0.22 -5.53
C HIS A 9 -2.46 1.22 -6.58
N THR A 10 -2.71 2.49 -6.35
CA THR A 10 -2.21 3.56 -7.21
C THR A 10 -1.40 4.58 -6.40
N HIS A 11 -0.53 5.27 -7.10
CA HIS A 11 0.28 6.35 -6.53
C HIS A 11 0.10 7.62 -7.35
N ILE A 12 -0.11 8.75 -6.67
CA ILE A 12 -0.17 10.08 -7.27
C ILE A 12 0.87 10.96 -6.58
N TYR A 13 1.63 11.70 -7.37
CA TYR A 13 2.62 12.65 -6.90
C TYR A 13 2.34 14.06 -7.45
N PRO A 14 2.80 15.12 -6.77
CA PRO A 14 2.90 16.45 -7.36
C PRO A 14 3.73 16.39 -8.66
N VAL A 15 3.34 17.15 -9.67
CA VAL A 15 4.01 17.14 -10.99
C VAL A 15 5.52 17.31 -10.86
N ALA A 16 5.99 18.19 -9.97
CA ALA A 16 7.41 18.43 -9.73
C ALA A 16 8.17 17.22 -9.18
N LEU A 17 7.48 16.28 -8.52
CA LEU A 17 8.08 15.09 -7.91
C LEU A 17 7.83 13.81 -8.71
N ALA A 18 6.89 13.82 -9.64
CA ALA A 18 6.45 12.64 -10.36
C ALA A 18 7.58 11.95 -11.15
N ARG A 19 8.45 12.69 -11.82
CA ARG A 19 9.61 12.14 -12.53
C ARG A 19 10.57 11.43 -11.57
N ARG A 20 10.93 12.08 -10.48
CA ARG A 20 11.81 11.51 -9.46
C ARG A 20 11.23 10.25 -8.80
N ALA A 21 9.92 10.21 -8.62
CA ALA A 21 9.25 9.02 -8.09
C ALA A 21 9.42 7.82 -9.04
N MET A 22 9.33 8.03 -10.35
CA MET A 22 9.56 6.98 -11.35
C MET A 22 11.01 6.51 -11.37
N GLU A 23 11.97 7.41 -11.35
CA GLU A 23 13.41 7.08 -11.28
C GLU A 23 13.73 6.17 -10.09
N VAL A 24 13.16 6.48 -8.91
CA VAL A 24 13.35 5.68 -7.68
C VAL A 24 12.78 4.26 -7.82
N THR A 25 11.72 4.07 -8.61
CA THR A 25 11.12 2.76 -8.88
C THR A 25 11.73 2.04 -10.08
N GLY A 26 12.73 2.64 -10.73
CA GLY A 26 13.40 2.06 -11.91
C GLY A 26 12.56 2.12 -13.17
N GLN A 27 11.53 2.97 -13.20
CA GLN A 27 10.69 3.19 -14.37
C GLN A 27 11.13 4.49 -15.06
N GLU A 28 11.90 4.38 -16.13
CA GLU A 28 12.27 5.51 -16.95
C GLU A 28 11.24 5.71 -18.07
N HIS A 29 10.44 6.74 -17.97
CA HIS A 29 9.56 7.21 -19.04
C HIS A 29 9.68 8.72 -19.18
N ASP A 30 10.17 9.16 -20.33
CA ASP A 30 10.24 10.59 -20.68
C ASP A 30 8.88 11.20 -21.06
N ASP A 31 7.86 10.36 -21.30
CA ASP A 31 6.56 10.83 -21.72
C ASP A 31 5.75 11.33 -20.53
N PHE A 32 5.33 12.59 -20.59
CA PHE A 32 4.45 13.22 -19.59
C PHE A 32 3.17 12.41 -19.34
N LYS A 33 2.63 11.72 -20.34
CA LYS A 33 1.43 10.88 -20.22
C LYS A 33 1.62 9.70 -19.28
N ASN A 34 2.87 9.32 -19.00
CA ASN A 34 3.20 8.19 -18.13
C ASN A 34 3.51 8.62 -16.69
N LEU A 35 3.61 9.93 -16.41
CA LEU A 35 3.88 10.39 -15.07
C LEU A 35 2.75 9.99 -14.10
N PRO A 36 3.09 9.57 -12.88
CA PRO A 36 2.10 9.23 -11.84
C PRO A 36 1.51 10.50 -11.21
N ILE A 37 0.73 11.21 -12.00
CA ILE A 37 -0.02 12.41 -11.61
C ILE A 37 -1.52 12.14 -11.71
N ARG A 38 -2.31 12.91 -10.98
CA ARG A 38 -3.76 12.72 -10.89
C ARG A 38 -4.45 12.72 -12.25
N GLU A 39 -4.09 13.64 -13.12
CA GLU A 39 -4.70 13.82 -14.45
C GLU A 39 -4.48 12.56 -15.32
N ASN A 40 -3.28 12.02 -15.30
CA ASN A 40 -2.95 10.80 -16.04
C ASN A 40 -3.64 9.57 -15.45
N LEU A 41 -3.74 9.48 -14.11
CA LEU A 41 -4.51 8.41 -13.48
C LEU A 41 -5.97 8.44 -13.93
N LEU A 42 -6.62 9.60 -13.92
CA LEU A 42 -8.02 9.74 -14.36
C LEU A 42 -8.20 9.30 -15.81
N THR A 43 -7.29 9.67 -16.70
CA THR A 43 -7.32 9.24 -18.12
C THR A 43 -7.20 7.72 -18.21
N ARG A 44 -6.22 7.10 -17.53
CA ARG A 44 -6.03 5.65 -17.52
C ARG A 44 -7.21 4.89 -16.92
N MET A 45 -7.81 5.41 -15.87
CA MET A 45 -9.03 4.84 -15.29
C MET A 45 -10.16 4.80 -16.32
N GLN A 46 -10.34 5.89 -17.07
CA GLN A 46 -11.34 5.96 -18.12
C GLN A 46 -11.06 4.95 -19.23
N ASP A 47 -9.82 4.89 -19.73
CA ASP A 47 -9.40 4.02 -20.82
C ASP A 47 -9.54 2.53 -20.44
N ALA A 48 -9.25 2.18 -19.19
CA ALA A 48 -9.31 0.81 -18.67
C ALA A 48 -10.67 0.43 -18.05
N GLY A 49 -11.65 1.34 -18.00
CA GLY A 49 -12.95 1.09 -17.37
C GLY A 49 -12.89 0.96 -15.84
N VAL A 50 -11.83 1.49 -15.20
CA VAL A 50 -11.69 1.49 -13.74
C VAL A 50 -12.65 2.49 -13.13
N THR A 51 -13.48 2.01 -12.20
CA THR A 51 -14.53 2.83 -11.57
C THR A 51 -14.00 3.66 -10.38
N LEU A 52 -13.13 3.05 -9.57
CA LEU A 52 -12.53 3.66 -8.39
C LEU A 52 -11.05 3.32 -8.32
N SER A 53 -10.22 4.24 -7.87
CA SER A 53 -8.82 3.98 -7.52
C SER A 53 -8.50 4.46 -6.11
N VAL A 54 -7.64 3.75 -5.42
CA VAL A 54 -7.13 4.14 -4.10
C VAL A 54 -5.75 4.76 -4.28
N ASN A 55 -5.61 6.02 -3.88
CA ASN A 55 -4.31 6.70 -3.87
C ASN A 55 -3.55 6.39 -2.58
N LEU A 56 -2.37 5.80 -2.71
CA LEU A 56 -1.52 5.34 -1.62
C LEU A 56 -0.29 6.25 -1.47
N PRO A 57 -0.33 7.26 -0.59
CA PRO A 57 0.81 8.14 -0.40
C PRO A 57 1.95 7.42 0.33
N VAL A 58 3.19 7.73 -0.03
CA VAL A 58 4.38 7.15 0.60
C VAL A 58 5.08 8.22 1.45
N VAL A 59 4.98 8.09 2.77
CA VAL A 59 5.69 8.92 3.75
C VAL A 59 7.01 8.24 4.08
N SER A 60 8.11 8.70 3.50
CA SER A 60 9.45 8.13 3.70
C SER A 60 10.21 8.71 4.90
N LYS A 61 9.74 9.83 5.43
CA LYS A 61 10.33 10.51 6.60
C LYS A 61 9.22 11.17 7.42
N PRO A 62 9.33 11.19 8.76
CA PRO A 62 8.33 11.85 9.63
C PRO A 62 8.06 13.31 9.24
N GLN A 63 9.10 14.04 8.86
CA GLN A 63 9.02 15.48 8.59
C GLN A 63 8.18 15.85 7.37
N ASN A 64 8.02 14.95 6.40
CA ASN A 64 7.22 15.23 5.19
C ASN A 64 5.79 14.69 5.27
N GLN A 65 5.41 14.06 6.37
CA GLN A 65 4.11 13.40 6.55
C GLN A 65 2.93 14.35 6.35
N ALA A 66 2.97 15.52 6.97
CA ALA A 66 1.90 16.51 6.89
C ALA A 66 1.67 16.99 5.44
N GLU A 67 2.75 17.28 4.70
CA GLU A 67 2.67 17.72 3.31
C GLU A 67 2.15 16.62 2.39
N VAL A 68 2.66 15.39 2.55
CA VAL A 68 2.25 14.22 1.78
C VAL A 68 0.76 13.93 1.98
N ASN A 69 0.27 13.97 3.22
CA ASN A 69 -1.13 13.72 3.53
C ASN A 69 -2.04 14.86 3.05
N ARG A 70 -1.60 16.10 3.16
CA ARG A 70 -2.33 17.24 2.58
C ARG A 70 -2.49 17.06 1.06
N PHE A 71 -1.42 16.73 0.35
CA PHE A 71 -1.49 16.49 -1.09
C PHE A 71 -2.39 15.29 -1.45
N ALA A 72 -2.33 14.20 -0.69
CA ALA A 72 -3.20 13.05 -0.88
C ALA A 72 -4.69 13.45 -0.77
N LYS A 73 -5.03 14.27 0.23
CA LYS A 73 -6.38 14.81 0.42
C LYS A 73 -6.81 15.74 -0.72
N GLU A 74 -5.95 16.63 -1.15
CA GLU A 74 -6.21 17.57 -2.27
C GLU A 74 -6.37 16.82 -3.60
N SER A 75 -5.76 15.66 -3.74
CA SER A 75 -5.84 14.80 -4.92
C SER A 75 -7.12 13.96 -4.97
N ALA A 76 -7.85 13.84 -3.85
CA ALA A 76 -9.09 13.09 -3.76
C ALA A 76 -10.15 13.58 -4.75
N ARG A 77 -10.92 12.66 -5.32
CA ARG A 77 -12.06 12.88 -6.20
C ARG A 77 -13.15 11.87 -5.87
N LYS A 78 -14.33 12.01 -6.46
CA LYS A 78 -15.42 11.04 -6.29
C LYS A 78 -14.98 9.60 -6.60
N ASN A 79 -14.03 9.43 -7.51
CA ASN A 79 -13.49 8.16 -7.98
C ASN A 79 -12.02 7.93 -7.60
N ILE A 80 -11.41 8.81 -6.80
CA ILE A 80 -10.07 8.63 -6.21
C ILE A 80 -10.19 8.73 -4.70
N ILE A 81 -10.01 7.61 -4.03
CA ILE A 81 -10.13 7.47 -2.58
C ILE A 81 -8.75 7.71 -1.95
N PRO A 82 -8.59 8.69 -1.05
CA PRO A 82 -7.31 8.94 -0.43
C PRO A 82 -7.07 8.02 0.77
N PHE A 83 -5.94 7.34 0.78
CA PHE A 83 -5.34 6.82 2.02
C PHE A 83 -4.40 7.86 2.60
N GLY A 84 -4.12 7.76 3.88
CA GLY A 84 -3.08 8.53 4.56
C GLY A 84 -1.77 7.77 4.63
N GLY A 85 -0.65 8.47 4.63
CA GLY A 85 0.64 7.90 4.99
C GLY A 85 0.96 8.18 6.45
N LEU A 86 1.47 7.19 7.16
CA LEU A 86 1.96 7.33 8.54
C LEU A 86 3.40 6.84 8.62
N HIS A 87 4.27 7.62 9.24
CA HIS A 87 5.61 7.13 9.59
C HIS A 87 5.60 6.60 11.02
N PRO A 88 5.99 5.33 11.26
CA PRO A 88 5.92 4.75 12.60
C PRO A 88 6.78 5.47 13.67
N ASP A 89 7.87 6.11 13.23
CA ASP A 89 8.76 6.88 14.10
C ASP A 89 8.40 8.38 14.13
N CYS A 90 7.16 8.80 13.81
CA CYS A 90 6.74 10.18 14.02
C CYS A 90 6.60 10.49 15.50
N GLU A 91 6.75 11.76 15.87
CA GLU A 91 6.86 12.21 17.26
C GLU A 91 5.62 11.87 18.10
N ASN A 92 4.43 12.01 17.51
CA ASN A 92 3.15 11.74 18.18
C ASN A 92 2.21 10.94 17.26
N VAL A 93 2.41 9.63 17.23
CA VAL A 93 1.58 8.71 16.40
C VAL A 93 0.09 8.86 16.70
N ALA A 94 -0.29 9.04 17.95
CA ALA A 94 -1.68 9.15 18.35
C ALA A 94 -2.36 10.37 17.71
N GLU A 95 -1.72 11.52 17.77
CA GLU A 95 -2.20 12.76 17.19
C GLU A 95 -2.25 12.67 15.65
N GLU A 96 -1.24 12.07 15.04
CA GLU A 96 -1.21 11.90 13.60
C GLU A 96 -2.32 10.98 13.09
N LEU A 97 -2.67 9.93 13.81
CA LEU A 97 -3.80 9.06 13.49
C LEU A 97 -5.14 9.80 13.58
N GLU A 98 -5.34 10.63 14.60
CA GLU A 98 -6.56 11.46 14.69
C GLU A 98 -6.63 12.48 13.55
N LYS A 99 -5.50 13.11 13.19
CA LYS A 99 -5.44 14.00 12.01
C LYS A 99 -5.85 13.29 10.73
N LEU A 100 -5.38 12.06 10.50
CA LEU A 100 -5.77 11.27 9.33
C LEU A 100 -7.29 11.00 9.31
N LYS A 101 -7.86 10.72 10.48
CA LYS A 101 -9.30 10.52 10.64
C LYS A 101 -10.09 11.80 10.35
N ASP A 102 -9.68 12.92 10.92
CA ASP A 102 -10.32 14.24 10.71
C ASP A 102 -10.22 14.69 9.25
N MET A 103 -9.12 14.35 8.58
CA MET A 103 -8.97 14.57 7.15
C MET A 103 -9.87 13.66 6.30
N GLY A 104 -10.51 12.64 6.89
CA GLY A 104 -11.35 11.67 6.17
C GLY A 104 -10.53 10.77 5.25
N MET A 105 -9.34 10.36 5.68
CA MET A 105 -8.59 9.32 5.00
C MET A 105 -9.29 7.97 5.15
N ALA A 106 -9.37 7.20 4.06
CA ALA A 106 -10.11 5.94 4.05
C ALA A 106 -9.30 4.75 4.58
N GLY A 107 -8.00 4.91 4.78
CA GLY A 107 -7.09 3.89 5.28
C GLY A 107 -5.68 4.43 5.42
N ILE A 108 -4.73 3.57 5.74
CA ILE A 108 -3.32 3.93 5.96
C ILE A 108 -2.41 3.12 5.03
N LYS A 109 -1.44 3.80 4.42
CA LYS A 109 -0.35 3.17 3.65
C LYS A 109 0.94 3.15 4.45
N PHE A 110 1.57 1.97 4.52
CA PHE A 110 2.95 1.81 4.97
C PHE A 110 3.85 1.31 3.84
N HIS A 111 5.10 1.74 3.89
CA HIS A 111 6.14 1.29 2.97
C HIS A 111 7.45 1.05 3.73
N PRO A 112 7.56 -0.08 4.46
CA PRO A 112 8.66 -0.36 5.37
C PRO A 112 10.06 -0.11 4.79
N PRO A 113 10.41 -0.55 3.54
CA PRO A 113 11.72 -0.29 2.97
C PRO A 113 12.05 1.19 2.77
N PHE A 114 11.07 2.02 2.37
CA PHE A 114 11.28 3.47 2.20
C PHE A 114 11.28 4.22 3.53
N GLN A 115 10.56 3.71 4.51
CA GLN A 115 10.51 4.23 5.88
C GLN A 115 11.70 3.77 6.73
N LYS A 116 12.41 2.71 6.28
CA LYS A 116 13.55 2.08 6.98
C LYS A 116 13.17 1.58 8.38
N VAL A 117 12.03 0.89 8.47
CA VAL A 117 11.48 0.35 9.71
C VAL A 117 11.15 -1.13 9.58
N HIS A 118 11.36 -1.89 10.64
CA HIS A 118 10.77 -3.20 10.83
C HIS A 118 9.37 -3.02 11.42
N LEU A 119 8.37 -2.97 10.57
CA LEU A 119 7.00 -2.58 10.94
C LEU A 119 6.35 -3.56 11.95
N GLU A 120 6.85 -4.79 11.98
CA GLU A 120 6.46 -5.84 12.92
C GLU A 120 7.20 -5.79 14.26
N ASP A 121 8.08 -4.80 14.47
CA ASP A 121 8.81 -4.64 15.74
C ASP A 121 7.82 -4.35 16.87
N PRO A 122 7.92 -5.03 18.03
CA PRO A 122 7.07 -4.78 19.19
C PRO A 122 7.03 -3.32 19.67
N LYS A 123 8.05 -2.53 19.39
CA LYS A 123 8.05 -1.09 19.73
C LYS A 123 6.86 -0.32 19.12
N TYR A 124 6.25 -0.85 18.06
CA TYR A 124 5.08 -0.25 17.40
C TYR A 124 3.73 -0.82 17.86
N GLU A 125 3.71 -1.63 18.93
CA GLU A 125 2.49 -2.23 19.49
C GLU A 125 1.39 -1.18 19.71
N GLU A 126 1.71 -0.07 20.40
CA GLU A 126 0.71 0.97 20.70
C GLU A 126 0.15 1.62 19.44
N MET A 127 0.97 1.86 18.42
CA MET A 127 0.52 2.34 17.11
C MET A 127 -0.50 1.38 16.51
N TRP A 128 -0.19 0.08 16.48
CA TRP A 128 -1.08 -0.93 15.90
C TRP A 128 -2.40 -1.05 16.65
N ARG A 129 -2.36 -1.03 17.99
CA ARG A 129 -3.55 -1.03 18.82
C ARG A 129 -4.46 0.18 18.54
N ARG A 130 -3.86 1.35 18.35
CA ARG A 130 -4.60 2.55 18.00
C ARG A 130 -5.20 2.48 16.58
N ILE A 131 -4.45 2.02 15.60
CA ILE A 131 -4.96 1.81 14.25
C ILE A 131 -6.16 0.87 14.28
N ASN A 132 -6.05 -0.22 15.04
CA ASN A 132 -7.14 -1.17 15.23
C ASN A 132 -8.37 -0.52 15.86
N ALA A 133 -8.20 0.23 16.94
CA ALA A 133 -9.29 0.92 17.64
C ALA A 133 -9.99 1.98 16.76
N LEU A 134 -9.26 2.63 15.86
CA LEU A 134 -9.80 3.60 14.92
C LEU A 134 -10.47 2.95 13.70
N GLY A 135 -10.26 1.64 13.50
CA GLY A 135 -10.84 0.87 12.40
C GLY A 135 -10.27 1.18 11.02
N PHE A 136 -9.04 1.67 10.93
CA PHE A 136 -8.43 1.95 9.65
C PHE A 136 -8.00 0.66 8.94
N PRO A 137 -8.47 0.39 7.71
CA PRO A 137 -7.81 -0.58 6.85
C PRO A 137 -6.39 -0.14 6.52
N VAL A 138 -5.47 -1.10 6.41
CA VAL A 138 -4.05 -0.81 6.18
C VAL A 138 -3.58 -1.54 4.95
N LEU A 139 -2.91 -0.82 4.03
CA LEU A 139 -2.19 -1.42 2.92
C LEU A 139 -0.69 -1.28 3.14
N ILE A 140 0.02 -2.41 3.16
CA ILE A 140 1.45 -2.49 3.46
C ILE A 140 2.19 -2.97 2.23
N HIS A 141 3.24 -2.25 1.85
CA HIS A 141 4.19 -2.77 0.87
C HIS A 141 4.89 -4.01 1.43
N CYS A 142 4.81 -5.11 0.70
CA CYS A 142 5.41 -6.38 1.08
C CYS A 142 6.48 -6.79 0.06
N GLY A 143 7.65 -7.21 0.56
CA GLY A 143 8.80 -7.68 -0.19
C GLY A 143 9.33 -6.77 -1.29
N THR A 144 10.14 -7.36 -2.17
CA THR A 144 10.62 -6.73 -3.41
C THR A 144 10.74 -7.78 -4.51
N ALA A 145 10.59 -7.36 -5.76
CA ALA A 145 10.50 -8.27 -6.91
C ALA A 145 11.76 -9.11 -7.21
N LYS A 146 12.97 -8.76 -6.77
CA LYS A 146 14.20 -9.47 -7.20
C LYS A 146 15.28 -9.67 -6.13
N ILE A 147 15.37 -8.81 -5.12
CA ILE A 147 16.42 -8.89 -4.08
C ILE A 147 15.80 -8.46 -2.76
N ALA A 148 15.86 -9.34 -1.75
CA ALA A 148 15.46 -9.00 -0.39
C ALA A 148 16.21 -7.76 0.12
N ARG A 149 15.48 -6.81 0.68
CA ARG A 149 16.04 -5.58 1.25
C ARG A 149 15.89 -5.61 2.76
N PRO A 150 16.76 -4.93 3.49
CA PRO A 150 16.48 -4.61 4.88
C PRO A 150 15.10 -3.96 4.96
N TYR A 151 14.31 -4.33 5.94
CA TYR A 151 12.95 -3.82 6.18
C TYR A 151 11.84 -4.34 5.25
N ASP A 152 12.10 -5.32 4.37
CA ASP A 152 11.02 -6.00 3.65
C ASP A 152 10.11 -6.71 4.64
N LEU A 153 8.80 -6.50 4.50
CA LEU A 153 7.80 -7.21 5.29
C LEU A 153 7.30 -8.43 4.51
N TYR A 154 7.12 -9.53 5.23
CA TYR A 154 6.59 -10.80 4.73
C TYR A 154 5.33 -11.21 5.52
N PRO A 155 4.55 -12.19 5.06
CA PRO A 155 3.38 -12.67 5.80
C PRO A 155 3.66 -13.05 7.25
N SER A 156 4.84 -13.61 7.54
CA SER A 156 5.26 -13.91 8.92
C SER A 156 5.35 -12.66 9.81
N GLY A 157 5.74 -11.52 9.25
CA GLY A 157 5.72 -10.21 9.92
C GLY A 157 4.31 -9.71 10.13
N VAL A 158 3.42 -9.86 9.13
CA VAL A 158 2.01 -9.51 9.25
C VAL A 158 1.33 -10.30 10.37
N ARG A 159 1.64 -11.60 10.53
CA ARG A 159 1.15 -12.41 11.66
C ARG A 159 1.53 -11.83 13.04
N LYS A 160 2.70 -11.18 13.15
CA LYS A 160 3.08 -10.49 14.39
C LYS A 160 2.25 -9.23 14.61
N ILE A 161 1.99 -8.46 13.54
CA ILE A 161 1.15 -7.26 13.57
C ILE A 161 -0.28 -7.60 14.00
N LEU A 162 -0.85 -8.69 13.50
CA LEU A 162 -2.20 -9.17 13.84
C LEU A 162 -2.41 -9.44 15.32
N LYS A 163 -1.35 -9.66 16.11
CA LYS A 163 -1.46 -9.76 17.58
C LYS A 163 -1.92 -8.47 18.23
N TYR A 164 -1.67 -7.34 17.58
CA TYR A 164 -1.99 -6.00 18.07
C TYR A 164 -3.15 -5.34 17.33
N ALA A 165 -3.39 -5.78 16.09
CA ALA A 165 -4.45 -5.25 15.22
C ALA A 165 -5.23 -6.38 14.54
N PRO A 166 -6.01 -7.18 15.32
CA PRO A 166 -6.71 -8.36 14.81
C PRO A 166 -7.97 -8.06 13.99
N ASP A 167 -8.56 -6.86 14.14
CA ASP A 167 -9.93 -6.60 13.66
C ASP A 167 -9.97 -5.80 12.35
N ILE A 168 -8.85 -5.15 11.96
CA ILE A 168 -8.82 -4.32 10.78
C ILE A 168 -8.45 -5.10 9.52
N PRO A 169 -8.93 -4.69 8.33
CA PRO A 169 -8.42 -5.21 7.07
C PRO A 169 -6.94 -4.87 6.89
N ILE A 170 -6.09 -5.88 6.64
CA ILE A 170 -4.69 -5.71 6.26
C ILE A 170 -4.52 -6.21 4.83
N ILE A 171 -4.08 -5.34 3.93
CA ILE A 171 -3.79 -5.67 2.54
C ILE A 171 -2.28 -5.74 2.35
N MET A 172 -1.78 -6.91 2.01
CA MET A 172 -0.39 -7.14 1.65
C MET A 172 -0.20 -6.87 0.16
N ALA A 173 0.62 -5.89 -0.19
CA ALA A 173 0.89 -5.56 -1.58
C ALA A 173 1.68 -6.66 -2.30
N HIS A 174 1.56 -6.68 -3.63
CA HIS A 174 2.38 -7.49 -4.54
C HIS A 174 2.27 -8.99 -4.25
N MET A 175 1.04 -9.49 -4.23
CA MET A 175 0.73 -10.91 -3.93
C MET A 175 1.32 -11.37 -2.58
N GLY A 176 1.41 -10.45 -1.59
CA GLY A 176 2.00 -10.75 -0.29
C GLY A 176 3.51 -10.99 -0.32
N SER A 177 4.22 -10.48 -1.32
CA SER A 177 5.63 -10.76 -1.61
C SER A 177 5.91 -12.12 -2.24
N PHE A 178 4.98 -12.66 -2.98
CA PHE A 178 5.04 -14.00 -3.52
C PHE A 178 6.37 -14.33 -4.21
N CYS A 179 6.90 -13.43 -5.05
CA CYS A 179 8.18 -13.64 -5.74
C CYS A 179 9.39 -13.84 -4.82
N MET A 180 9.25 -13.55 -3.53
CA MET A 180 10.34 -13.62 -2.54
C MET A 180 10.07 -14.63 -1.42
N MET A 181 8.90 -15.27 -1.42
CA MET A 181 8.57 -16.29 -0.43
C MET A 181 9.28 -17.61 -0.75
N LYS A 182 9.91 -18.20 0.26
CA LYS A 182 10.53 -19.53 0.11
C LYS A 182 9.50 -20.64 0.02
N ASN A 183 8.43 -20.51 0.79
CA ASN A 183 7.31 -21.45 0.86
C ASN A 183 6.01 -20.64 0.86
N PRO A 184 5.51 -20.22 -0.31
CA PRO A 184 4.26 -19.42 -0.39
C PRO A 184 3.10 -20.07 0.34
N ASP A 185 3.03 -21.39 0.32
CA ASP A 185 1.98 -22.18 0.94
C ASP A 185 1.94 -22.01 2.45
N GLU A 186 3.08 -22.14 3.12
CA GLU A 186 3.19 -21.97 4.57
C GLU A 186 3.02 -20.51 4.97
N ASP A 187 3.49 -19.59 4.13
CA ASP A 187 3.47 -18.16 4.41
C ASP A 187 2.06 -17.57 4.31
N LEU A 188 1.27 -17.99 3.31
CA LEU A 188 -0.10 -17.50 3.09
C LEU A 188 -1.18 -18.37 3.73
N GLU A 189 -0.87 -19.62 4.07
CA GLU A 189 -1.80 -20.56 4.66
C GLU A 189 -2.28 -20.08 6.05
N ASN A 190 -3.56 -20.27 6.34
CA ASN A 190 -4.15 -19.91 7.63
C ASN A 190 -4.03 -18.42 8.03
N LEU A 191 -3.98 -17.51 7.06
CA LEU A 191 -4.18 -16.09 7.35
C LEU A 191 -5.65 -15.85 7.72
N PRO A 192 -5.94 -14.93 8.66
CA PRO A 192 -7.32 -14.54 8.99
C PRO A 192 -8.06 -13.96 7.77
N GLU A 193 -9.40 -14.08 7.79
CA GLU A 193 -10.27 -13.59 6.71
C GLU A 193 -10.17 -12.06 6.43
N ASN A 194 -9.66 -11.30 7.38
CA ASN A 194 -9.41 -9.87 7.23
C ASN A 194 -8.03 -9.52 6.65
N VAL A 195 -7.25 -10.51 6.23
CA VAL A 195 -5.97 -10.31 5.52
C VAL A 195 -6.16 -10.60 4.04
N PHE A 196 -5.78 -9.64 3.23
CA PHE A 196 -5.93 -9.66 1.78
C PHE A 196 -4.57 -9.50 1.09
N ILE A 197 -4.50 -9.87 -0.17
CA ILE A 197 -3.37 -9.59 -1.06
C ILE A 197 -3.84 -8.72 -2.22
N ASP A 198 -2.99 -7.84 -2.73
CA ASP A 198 -3.25 -7.15 -3.99
C ASP A 198 -2.40 -7.73 -5.13
N THR A 199 -2.79 -7.45 -6.35
CA THR A 199 -2.16 -7.97 -7.57
C THR A 199 -1.21 -6.97 -8.24
N ALA A 200 -0.90 -5.86 -7.57
CA ALA A 200 -0.04 -4.83 -8.15
C ALA A 200 1.37 -5.36 -8.41
N MET A 201 1.97 -4.95 -9.54
CA MET A 201 3.33 -5.35 -9.96
C MET A 201 3.55 -6.87 -10.07
N SER A 202 2.49 -7.64 -10.35
CA SER A 202 2.55 -9.11 -10.44
C SER A 202 2.52 -9.62 -11.87
N ALA A 203 2.74 -8.79 -12.88
CA ALA A 203 2.68 -9.18 -14.29
C ALA A 203 3.69 -10.29 -14.65
N GLU A 204 4.86 -10.32 -14.01
CA GLU A 204 5.87 -11.39 -14.23
C GLU A 204 5.33 -12.78 -13.78
N LEU A 205 4.39 -12.82 -12.82
CA LEU A 205 3.75 -14.06 -12.37
C LEU A 205 2.65 -14.53 -13.35
N GLU A 206 2.02 -13.59 -14.06
CA GLU A 206 1.02 -13.92 -15.08
C GLU A 206 1.63 -14.74 -16.22
N GLU A 207 2.84 -14.37 -16.67
CA GLU A 207 3.57 -15.09 -17.71
C GLU A 207 3.96 -16.53 -17.30
N SER A 208 4.16 -16.80 -16.01
CA SER A 208 4.51 -18.13 -15.49
C SER A 208 3.30 -19.02 -15.20
N GLY A 209 2.07 -18.47 -15.19
CA GLY A 209 0.85 -19.16 -14.77
C GLY A 209 0.68 -19.29 -13.25
N GLU A 210 1.64 -18.83 -12.47
CA GLU A 210 1.60 -18.89 -10.99
C GLU A 210 0.54 -17.92 -10.43
N PHE A 211 0.28 -16.81 -11.13
CA PHE A 211 -0.71 -15.82 -10.75
C PHE A 211 -2.12 -16.43 -10.56
N GLU A 212 -2.59 -17.20 -11.55
CA GLU A 212 -3.91 -17.83 -11.51
C GLU A 212 -3.99 -18.91 -10.44
N GLU A 213 -2.90 -19.62 -10.20
CA GLU A 213 -2.84 -20.63 -9.15
C GLU A 213 -2.98 -20.00 -7.77
N ILE A 214 -2.29 -18.89 -7.51
CA ILE A 214 -2.39 -18.15 -6.24
C ILE A 214 -3.82 -17.64 -6.03
N ILE A 215 -4.41 -16.99 -7.05
CA ILE A 215 -5.79 -16.50 -6.94
C ILE A 215 -6.77 -17.64 -6.70
N ARG A 216 -6.59 -18.79 -7.36
CA ARG A 216 -7.47 -19.96 -7.16
C ARG A 216 -7.34 -20.53 -5.75
N ARG A 217 -6.17 -20.43 -5.15
CA ARG A 217 -5.86 -21.06 -3.86
C ARG A 217 -6.13 -20.16 -2.67
N PHE A 218 -5.88 -18.85 -2.81
CA PHE A 218 -5.91 -17.87 -1.71
C PHE A 218 -6.86 -16.68 -1.97
N GLY A 219 -7.52 -16.62 -3.12
CA GLY A 219 -8.47 -15.56 -3.50
C GLY A 219 -9.89 -15.74 -2.98
#